data_b157dcf7eb0451057cad749008fd68c6
#
_entry.id   b157dcf7eb0451057cad749008fd68c6
#
_cell.length_a   1.000
_cell.length_b   1.000
_cell.length_c   1.000
_cell.angle_alpha   90.00
_cell.angle_beta   90.00
_cell.angle_gamma   90.00
#
_symmetry.space_group_name_H-M   'P 1'
#
loop_
_entity.id
_entity.type
_entity.pdbx_description
1 polymer ?
#
loop_
_entity_poly.entity_id
_entity_poly.type
_entity_poly.pdbx_seq_one_letter_code
_entity_poly.pdbx_strand_id
1 'polypeptide(L)'
;MLLSTFLVEDKPDIRDAVMQNMPALAPIVFIGHAESEDAARQWLKQHDRHWQLAIVDLFLTQGSGFGVLKDCRARHPEQKVVVLTSYSEPNIADQCLQLGADKVFNKNSELDGLVDFCKAHAEYLDGKRQTSQ
;
A
#
# COMPACT_ATOMS: atom_id res chain seq x y z
N MET A 1 5.13 13.07 10.45
CA MET A 1 5.98 12.44 9.39
C MET A 1 5.12 12.13 8.17
N LEU A 2 5.69 12.21 6.99
CA LEU A 2 5.03 11.76 5.77
C LEU A 2 5.54 10.36 5.42
N LEU A 3 4.61 9.44 5.19
CA LEU A 3 4.95 8.07 4.81
C LEU A 3 5.35 8.01 3.34
N SER A 4 6.55 7.52 3.07
CA SER A 4 7.01 7.26 1.70
C SER A 4 6.20 6.10 1.12
N THR A 5 5.39 6.37 0.11
CA THR A 5 4.33 5.47 -0.34
C THR A 5 4.52 5.04 -1.80
N PHE A 6 4.33 3.75 -2.03
CA PHE A 6 4.36 3.12 -3.35
C PHE A 6 2.96 2.65 -3.71
N LEU A 7 2.52 2.92 -4.93
CA LEU A 7 1.17 2.56 -5.40
C LEU A 7 1.25 1.58 -6.57
N VAL A 8 0.49 0.48 -6.48
CA VAL A 8 0.32 -0.47 -7.59
C VAL A 8 -1.13 -0.38 -8.06
N GLU A 9 -1.33 0.18 -9.24
CA GLU A 9 -2.65 0.41 -9.85
C GLU A 9 -2.50 0.49 -11.36
N ASP A 10 -3.23 -0.34 -12.11
CA ASP A 10 -3.10 -0.42 -13.55
C ASP A 10 -3.98 0.60 -14.31
N LYS A 11 -5.01 1.14 -13.68
CA LYS A 11 -5.92 2.08 -14.32
C LYS A 11 -5.42 3.51 -14.11
N PRO A 12 -5.01 4.22 -15.20
CA PRO A 12 -4.44 5.56 -15.06
C PRO A 12 -5.37 6.55 -14.36
N ASP A 13 -6.66 6.48 -14.63
CA ASP A 13 -7.65 7.39 -14.02
C ASP A 13 -7.68 7.22 -12.50
N ILE A 14 -7.70 5.98 -12.03
CA ILE A 14 -7.74 5.68 -10.61
C ILE A 14 -6.41 6.02 -9.96
N ARG A 15 -5.30 5.64 -10.60
CA ARG A 15 -3.97 5.97 -10.12
C ARG A 15 -3.81 7.47 -9.92
N ASP A 16 -4.15 8.26 -10.94
CA ASP A 16 -4.01 9.71 -10.88
C ASP A 16 -4.91 10.31 -9.80
N ALA A 17 -6.14 9.83 -9.67
CA ALA A 17 -7.06 10.31 -8.64
C ALA A 17 -6.52 10.02 -7.24
N VAL A 18 -6.01 8.82 -7.01
CA VAL A 18 -5.43 8.44 -5.72
C VAL A 18 -4.20 9.31 -5.41
N MET A 19 -3.31 9.46 -6.37
CA MET A 19 -2.07 10.21 -6.17
C MET A 19 -2.30 11.70 -5.98
N GLN A 20 -3.36 12.26 -6.58
CA GLN A 20 -3.70 13.67 -6.43
C GLN A 20 -4.46 13.97 -5.15
N ASN A 21 -5.35 13.07 -4.73
CA ASN A 21 -6.28 13.35 -3.66
C ASN A 21 -5.82 12.87 -2.28
N MET A 22 -5.17 11.71 -2.20
CA MET A 22 -4.80 11.15 -0.90
C MET A 22 -3.81 11.98 -0.09
N PRO A 23 -2.80 12.63 -0.70
CA PRO A 23 -1.86 13.42 0.11
C PRO A 23 -2.50 14.59 0.85
N ALA A 24 -3.67 15.06 0.40
CA ALA A 24 -4.42 16.10 1.11
C ALA A 24 -5.17 15.56 2.33
N LEU A 25 -5.42 14.25 2.40
CA LEU A 25 -6.22 13.60 3.43
C LEU A 25 -5.37 12.80 4.43
N ALA A 26 -4.21 12.33 4.01
CA ALA A 26 -3.38 11.41 4.78
C ALA A 26 -1.92 11.88 4.76
N PRO A 27 -1.14 11.53 5.80
CA PRO A 27 0.28 11.94 5.89
C PRO A 27 1.17 11.06 5.03
N ILE A 28 0.98 11.14 3.71
CA ILE A 28 1.73 10.33 2.74
C ILE A 28 2.34 11.18 1.64
N VAL A 29 3.41 10.68 1.06
CA VAL A 29 4.00 11.22 -0.17
C VAL A 29 4.29 10.03 -1.09
N PHE A 30 3.82 10.11 -2.32
CA PHE A 30 4.06 9.03 -3.28
C PHE A 30 5.47 9.15 -3.85
N ILE A 31 6.25 8.08 -3.74
CA ILE A 31 7.62 8.02 -4.23
C ILE A 31 7.75 7.12 -5.46
N GLY A 32 6.69 6.44 -5.87
CA GLY A 32 6.68 5.61 -7.06
C GLY A 32 5.33 4.96 -7.29
N HIS A 33 5.16 4.44 -8.48
CA HIS A 33 3.97 3.66 -8.83
C HIS A 33 4.32 2.60 -9.88
N ALA A 34 3.47 1.58 -10.00
CA ALA A 34 3.61 0.56 -11.02
C ALA A 34 2.22 0.14 -11.53
N GLU A 35 2.16 -0.33 -12.78
CA GLU A 35 0.91 -0.69 -13.45
C GLU A 35 0.74 -2.19 -13.62
N SER A 36 1.78 -2.99 -13.35
CA SER A 36 1.77 -4.44 -13.52
C SER A 36 2.50 -5.11 -12.38
N GLU A 37 2.28 -6.43 -12.27
CA GLU A 37 2.99 -7.22 -11.27
C GLU A 37 4.51 -7.14 -11.49
N ASP A 38 4.98 -7.32 -12.72
CA ASP A 38 6.42 -7.32 -13.01
C ASP A 38 7.06 -5.97 -12.70
N ALA A 39 6.41 -4.87 -13.10
CA ALA A 39 6.92 -3.53 -12.81
C ALA A 39 6.96 -3.27 -11.31
N ALA A 40 5.94 -3.71 -10.57
CA ALA A 40 5.89 -3.55 -9.12
C ALA A 40 7.00 -4.34 -8.43
N ARG A 41 7.21 -5.59 -8.83
CA ARG A 41 8.24 -6.45 -8.25
C ARG A 41 9.64 -5.88 -8.52
N GLN A 42 9.85 -5.34 -9.72
CA GLN A 42 11.12 -4.71 -10.08
C GLN A 42 11.38 -3.44 -9.26
N TRP A 43 10.34 -2.60 -9.08
CA TRP A 43 10.44 -1.41 -8.26
C TRP A 43 10.79 -1.76 -6.80
N LEU A 44 10.14 -2.78 -6.26
CA LEU A 44 10.37 -3.22 -4.88
C LEU A 44 11.79 -3.71 -4.67
N LYS A 45 12.37 -4.40 -5.67
CA LYS A 45 13.78 -4.84 -5.59
C LYS A 45 14.73 -3.66 -5.56
N GLN A 46 14.44 -2.63 -6.34
CA GLN A 46 15.30 -1.45 -6.45
C GLN A 46 15.18 -0.51 -5.25
N HIS A 47 14.08 -0.60 -4.49
CA HIS A 47 13.77 0.31 -3.39
C HIS A 47 13.60 -0.43 -2.07
N ASP A 48 14.30 -1.53 -1.88
CA ASP A 48 14.22 -2.34 -0.66
C ASP A 48 14.41 -1.43 0.57
N ARG A 49 13.46 -1.49 1.50
CA ARG A 49 13.44 -0.73 2.76
C ARG A 49 13.44 0.80 2.62
N HIS A 50 13.24 1.32 1.41
CA HIS A 50 13.18 2.76 1.19
C HIS A 50 11.75 3.31 1.12
N TRP A 51 10.75 2.47 1.37
CA TRP A 51 9.35 2.87 1.43
C TRP A 51 8.74 2.45 2.77
N GLN A 52 7.68 3.14 3.20
CA GLN A 52 7.01 2.88 4.47
C GLN A 52 5.60 2.34 4.31
N LEU A 53 4.99 2.56 3.17
CA LEU A 53 3.64 2.08 2.86
C LEU A 53 3.56 1.66 1.40
N ALA A 54 2.98 0.50 1.14
CA ALA A 54 2.61 0.08 -0.21
C ALA A 54 1.10 -0.10 -0.27
N ILE A 55 0.48 0.50 -1.27
CA ILE A 55 -0.96 0.38 -1.56
C ILE A 55 -1.08 -0.44 -2.84
N VAL A 56 -1.73 -1.60 -2.76
CA VAL A 56 -1.72 -2.58 -3.84
C VAL A 56 -3.14 -2.94 -4.28
N ASP A 57 -3.44 -2.77 -5.57
CA ASP A 57 -4.63 -3.34 -6.17
C ASP A 57 -4.37 -4.80 -6.54
N LEU A 58 -5.37 -5.66 -6.40
CA LEU A 58 -5.23 -7.09 -6.64
C LEU A 58 -5.38 -7.48 -8.11
N PHE A 59 -6.32 -6.85 -8.80
CA PHE A 59 -6.71 -7.29 -10.15
C PHE A 59 -6.12 -6.33 -11.17
N LEU A 60 -4.93 -6.70 -11.64
CA LEU A 60 -4.18 -5.92 -12.62
C LEU A 60 -4.41 -6.50 -14.01
N THR A 61 -4.30 -5.66 -15.05
CA THR A 61 -4.41 -6.11 -16.43
C THR A 61 -3.29 -7.09 -16.77
N GLN A 62 -2.10 -6.85 -16.22
CA GLN A 62 -0.94 -7.73 -16.42
C GLN A 62 -0.45 -8.21 -15.06
N GLY A 63 -0.63 -9.50 -14.79
CA GLY A 63 -0.28 -10.09 -13.52
C GLY A 63 -1.32 -9.84 -12.45
N SER A 64 -0.93 -9.92 -11.21
CA SER A 64 -1.84 -9.74 -10.09
C SER A 64 -1.15 -9.12 -8.88
N GLY A 65 -1.94 -8.45 -8.04
CA GLY A 65 -1.45 -7.92 -6.77
C GLY A 65 -1.09 -9.01 -5.78
N PHE A 66 -1.63 -10.22 -5.93
CA PHE A 66 -1.23 -11.34 -5.07
C PHE A 66 0.27 -11.64 -5.19
N GLY A 67 0.82 -11.59 -6.41
CA GLY A 67 2.26 -11.78 -6.61
C GLY A 67 3.08 -10.66 -5.98
N VAL A 68 2.57 -9.43 -6.03
CA VAL A 68 3.21 -8.29 -5.36
C VAL A 68 3.24 -8.50 -3.84
N LEU A 69 2.13 -8.97 -3.26
CA LEU A 69 2.06 -9.26 -1.81
C LEU A 69 3.09 -10.28 -1.40
N LYS A 70 3.29 -11.32 -2.21
CA LYS A 70 4.31 -12.34 -1.92
C LYS A 70 5.70 -11.74 -1.83
N ASP A 71 6.04 -10.82 -2.71
CA ASP A 71 7.35 -10.14 -2.68
C ASP A 71 7.49 -9.22 -1.48
N CYS A 72 6.39 -8.70 -0.95
CA CYS A 72 6.41 -7.81 0.21
C CYS A 72 6.52 -8.55 1.54
N ARG A 73 6.41 -9.87 1.58
CA ARG A 73 6.42 -10.62 2.85
C ARG A 73 7.71 -10.48 3.62
N ALA A 74 8.83 -10.34 2.94
CA ALA A 74 10.16 -10.25 3.56
C ALA A 74 10.54 -8.83 3.95
N ARG A 75 9.59 -7.95 4.13
CA ARG A 75 9.83 -6.55 4.46
C ARG A 75 10.16 -6.35 5.94
N HIS A 76 10.65 -5.16 6.26
CA HIS A 76 10.81 -4.73 7.64
C HIS A 76 9.44 -4.58 8.31
N PRO A 77 9.31 -4.90 9.62
CA PRO A 77 8.00 -4.78 10.31
C PRO A 77 7.39 -3.38 10.29
N GLU A 78 8.19 -2.35 10.11
CA GLU A 78 7.70 -0.97 10.02
C GLU A 78 7.17 -0.61 8.65
N GLN A 79 7.46 -1.42 7.64
CA GLN A 79 6.90 -1.26 6.30
C GLN A 79 5.55 -1.93 6.24
N LYS A 80 4.50 -1.16 5.94
CA LYS A 80 3.13 -1.67 5.91
C LYS A 80 2.65 -1.84 4.47
N VAL A 81 1.84 -2.88 4.26
CA VAL A 81 1.26 -3.18 2.96
C VAL A 81 -0.25 -3.28 3.13
N VAL A 82 -0.97 -2.45 2.39
CA VAL A 82 -2.43 -2.47 2.38
C VAL A 82 -2.93 -2.76 0.98
N VAL A 83 -4.06 -3.45 0.92
CA VAL A 83 -4.74 -3.73 -0.35
C VAL A 83 -5.90 -2.74 -0.47
N LEU A 84 -6.02 -2.12 -1.63
CA LEU A 84 -7.12 -1.23 -1.96
C LEU A 84 -7.78 -1.79 -3.22
N THR A 85 -8.95 -2.43 -3.07
CA THR A 85 -9.57 -3.17 -4.16
C THR A 85 -11.07 -2.95 -4.21
N SER A 86 -11.67 -3.10 -5.40
CA SER A 86 -13.13 -3.09 -5.56
C SER A 86 -13.76 -4.39 -5.10
N TYR A 87 -12.99 -5.43 -4.86
CA TYR A 87 -13.46 -6.77 -4.50
C TYR A 87 -13.19 -7.02 -3.03
N SER A 88 -14.25 -7.00 -2.23
CA SER A 88 -14.13 -7.10 -0.77
C SER A 88 -14.81 -8.34 -0.18
N GLU A 89 -14.97 -9.40 -0.97
CA GLU A 89 -15.47 -10.66 -0.44
C GLU A 89 -14.55 -11.17 0.66
N PRO A 90 -15.11 -11.75 1.75
CA PRO A 90 -14.31 -12.16 2.91
C PRO A 90 -13.18 -13.13 2.57
N ASN A 91 -13.39 -14.07 1.64
CA ASN A 91 -12.34 -15.02 1.27
C ASN A 91 -11.17 -14.35 0.55
N ILE A 92 -11.40 -13.28 -0.21
CA ILE A 92 -10.33 -12.52 -0.87
C ILE A 92 -9.53 -11.76 0.18
N ALA A 93 -10.21 -11.12 1.13
CA ALA A 93 -9.55 -10.41 2.22
C ALA A 93 -8.68 -11.36 3.05
N ASP A 94 -9.22 -12.53 3.41
CA ASP A 94 -8.47 -13.53 4.16
C ASP A 94 -7.24 -14.00 3.41
N GLN A 95 -7.35 -14.21 2.10
CA GLN A 95 -6.23 -14.62 1.26
C GLN A 95 -5.12 -13.55 1.27
N CYS A 96 -5.49 -12.29 1.17
CA CYS A 96 -4.53 -11.17 1.23
C CYS A 96 -3.80 -11.13 2.57
N LEU A 97 -4.53 -11.30 3.67
CA LEU A 97 -3.94 -11.29 5.00
C LEU A 97 -2.98 -12.47 5.17
N GLN A 98 -3.33 -13.65 4.66
CA GLN A 98 -2.46 -14.82 4.69
C GLN A 98 -1.18 -14.59 3.87
N LEU A 99 -1.25 -13.80 2.82
CA LEU A 99 -0.08 -13.44 2.02
C LEU A 99 0.74 -12.32 2.64
N GLY A 100 0.34 -11.80 3.79
CA GLY A 100 1.11 -10.83 4.53
C GLY A 100 0.64 -9.38 4.45
N ALA A 101 -0.51 -9.11 3.83
CA ALA A 101 -1.08 -7.77 3.85
C ALA A 101 -1.48 -7.40 5.29
N ASP A 102 -1.27 -6.15 5.65
CA ASP A 102 -1.65 -5.65 6.98
C ASP A 102 -3.14 -5.34 7.06
N LYS A 103 -3.73 -4.84 5.98
CA LYS A 103 -5.14 -4.50 5.89
C LYS A 103 -5.63 -4.61 4.45
N VAL A 104 -6.96 -4.79 4.32
CA VAL A 104 -7.64 -4.77 3.02
C VAL A 104 -8.78 -3.77 3.11
N PHE A 105 -8.81 -2.83 2.17
CA PHE A 105 -9.83 -1.78 2.10
C PHE A 105 -10.57 -1.84 0.75
N ASN A 106 -11.87 -1.54 0.79
CA ASN A 106 -12.68 -1.42 -0.41
C ASN A 106 -12.52 0.00 -1.00
N LYS A 107 -12.20 0.09 -2.29
CA LYS A 107 -12.01 1.37 -2.98
C LYS A 107 -13.22 2.28 -2.92
N ASN A 108 -14.41 1.69 -2.92
CA ASN A 108 -15.65 2.45 -3.07
C ASN A 108 -16.23 2.90 -1.73
N SER A 109 -15.89 2.24 -0.64
CA SER A 109 -16.57 2.46 0.64
C SER A 109 -15.64 2.62 1.84
N GLU A 110 -14.35 2.31 1.73
CA GLU A 110 -13.45 2.26 2.88
C GLU A 110 -12.21 3.16 2.76
N LEU A 111 -12.27 4.17 1.91
CA LEU A 111 -11.14 5.09 1.76
C LEU A 111 -10.83 5.80 3.07
N ASP A 112 -11.84 6.15 3.86
CA ASP A 112 -11.64 6.76 5.18
C ASP A 112 -10.85 5.85 6.11
N GLY A 113 -11.10 4.54 6.04
CA GLY A 113 -10.33 3.56 6.81
C GLY A 113 -8.85 3.55 6.43
N LEU A 114 -8.57 3.66 5.13
CA LEU A 114 -7.19 3.75 4.65
C LEU A 114 -6.52 5.02 5.17
N VAL A 115 -7.21 6.15 5.12
CA VAL A 115 -6.69 7.43 5.64
C VAL A 115 -6.36 7.29 7.12
N ASP A 116 -7.27 6.72 7.91
CA ASP A 116 -7.05 6.50 9.34
C ASP A 116 -5.87 5.57 9.61
N PHE A 117 -5.72 4.52 8.80
CA PHE A 117 -4.58 3.61 8.89
C PHE A 117 -3.26 4.37 8.69
N CYS A 118 -3.20 5.23 7.67
CA CYS A 118 -2.01 6.03 7.38
C CYS A 118 -1.66 6.96 8.56
N LYS A 119 -2.66 7.63 9.13
CA LYS A 119 -2.45 8.51 10.28
C LYS A 119 -1.92 7.74 11.48
N ALA A 120 -2.50 6.58 11.78
CA ALA A 120 -2.08 5.76 12.90
C ALA A 120 -0.66 5.26 12.73
N HIS A 121 -0.30 4.85 11.51
CA HIS A 121 1.06 4.35 11.25
C HIS A 121 2.09 5.48 11.33
N ALA A 122 1.77 6.65 10.80
CA ALA A 122 2.65 7.81 10.90
C ALA A 122 2.87 8.20 12.37
N GLU A 123 1.82 8.20 13.18
CA GLU A 123 1.93 8.47 14.63
C GLU A 123 2.78 7.42 15.33
N TYR A 124 2.60 6.15 14.99
CA TYR A 124 3.41 5.06 15.56
C TYR A 124 4.89 5.26 15.25
N LEU A 125 5.24 5.59 14.01
CA LEU A 125 6.62 5.81 13.63
C LEU A 125 7.21 7.06 14.29
N ASP A 126 6.44 8.13 14.42
CA ASP A 126 6.87 9.35 15.12
C ASP A 126 7.14 9.06 16.59
N GLY A 127 6.26 8.32 17.26
CA GLY A 127 6.46 7.91 18.64
C GLY A 127 7.69 7.05 18.83
N LYS A 128 7.95 6.15 17.90
CA LYS A 128 9.11 5.27 17.94
C LYS A 128 10.40 6.06 17.75
N ARG A 129 10.41 7.07 16.88
CA ARG A 129 11.57 7.94 16.71
C ARG A 129 11.90 8.71 17.99
N GLN A 130 10.87 9.18 18.71
CA GLN A 130 11.07 9.89 19.97
C GLN A 130 11.62 9.00 21.06
N THR A 131 11.22 7.72 21.10
CA THR A 131 11.65 6.78 22.14
C THR A 131 13.02 6.18 21.86
N SER A 132 13.54 6.27 20.66
CA SER A 132 14.83 5.70 20.29
C SER A 132 16.01 6.64 20.57
N GLN A 133 15.75 7.76 21.21
CA GLN A 133 16.82 8.69 21.62
C GLN A 133 17.33 8.35 23.03
#